data_967adafef9b5c7d6e5e4022332b6c83a
#
_entry.id   967adafef9b5c7d6e5e4022332b6c83a
#
_cell.length_a   1.000
_cell.length_b   1.000
_cell.length_c   1.000
_cell.angle_alpha   90.00
_cell.angle_beta   90.00
_cell.angle_gamma   90.00
#
_symmetry.space_group_name_H-M   'P 1'
#
loop_
_entity.id
_entity.type
_entity.pdbx_description
1 polymer ?
#
loop_
_entity_poly.entity_id
_entity_poly.type
_entity_poly.pdbx_seq_one_letter_code
_entity_poly.pdbx_strand_id
1 'polypeptide(L)'
;AGKGQLYRADLDRNGIQDLVIWLPSTGNGLAPYAHLILMTFTREGRPCVFEPRGFYTASKTGVDDLLDLQGNGHTQLLDMQFNSGYWITSLYQVKDAKWQRVHGWFGKLSYPALTRFTYTPNRKLVLKPIAGRDPQTEDLAQTQRCLIKGDVLEG
;
A
#
# COMPACT_ATOMS: atom_id res chain seq x y z
N ALA A 1 -22.52 -3.48 -4.78
CA ALA A 1 -21.32 -2.68 -5.05
C ALA A 1 -21.16 -1.64 -3.94
N GLY A 2 -20.05 -1.68 -3.23
CA GLY A 2 -19.74 -0.67 -2.23
C GLY A 2 -19.40 0.67 -2.87
N LYS A 3 -19.58 1.73 -2.11
CA LYS A 3 -19.19 3.07 -2.54
C LYS A 3 -17.70 3.29 -2.29
N GLY A 4 -17.07 4.11 -3.13
CA GLY A 4 -15.73 4.60 -2.86
C GLY A 4 -15.67 5.38 -1.56
N GLN A 5 -14.53 5.37 -0.93
CA GLN A 5 -14.30 6.07 0.34
C GLN A 5 -13.10 6.99 0.20
N LEU A 6 -13.21 8.15 0.82
CA LEU A 6 -12.16 9.16 0.86
C LEU A 6 -11.80 9.42 2.32
N TYR A 7 -10.51 9.30 2.63
CA TYR A 7 -9.97 9.58 3.95
C TYR A 7 -8.93 10.69 3.87
N ARG A 8 -8.80 11.44 4.95
CA ARG A 8 -7.80 12.51 5.07
C ARG A 8 -6.95 12.26 6.31
N ALA A 9 -5.64 12.26 6.14
CA ALA A 9 -4.71 12.10 7.24
C ALA A 9 -3.33 12.62 6.82
N ASP A 10 -2.54 13.08 7.78
CA ASP A 10 -1.14 13.44 7.55
C ASP A 10 -0.31 12.16 7.70
N LEU A 11 -0.04 11.48 6.58
CA LEU A 11 0.55 10.15 6.59
C LEU A 11 2.05 10.16 6.90
N ASP A 12 2.75 11.24 6.57
CA ASP A 12 4.20 11.35 6.73
C ASP A 12 4.63 12.41 7.74
N ARG A 13 3.68 12.95 8.47
CA ARG A 13 3.92 13.96 9.51
C ARG A 13 4.60 15.22 9.01
N ASN A 14 4.33 15.62 7.79
CA ASN A 14 4.90 16.85 7.25
C ASN A 14 4.05 18.11 7.51
N GLY A 15 2.92 17.97 8.23
CA GLY A 15 2.02 19.06 8.55
C GLY A 15 0.93 19.32 7.53
N ILE A 16 0.89 18.57 6.44
CA ILE A 16 -0.09 18.73 5.36
C ILE A 16 -0.93 17.46 5.28
N GLN A 17 -2.26 17.61 5.17
CA GLN A 17 -3.14 16.47 5.05
C GLN A 17 -3.07 15.85 3.67
N ASP A 18 -2.96 14.54 3.66
CA ASP A 18 -2.96 13.71 2.47
C ASP A 18 -4.35 13.12 2.22
N LEU A 19 -4.56 12.58 1.03
CA LEU A 19 -5.82 11.96 0.63
C LEU A 19 -5.59 10.47 0.38
N VAL A 20 -6.48 9.66 0.94
CA VAL A 20 -6.52 8.22 0.71
C VAL A 20 -7.84 7.89 0.04
N ILE A 21 -7.78 7.40 -1.19
CA ILE A 21 -8.97 7.08 -1.98
C ILE A 21 -9.02 5.56 -2.15
N TRP A 22 -10.10 4.96 -1.66
CA TRP A 22 -10.35 3.53 -1.75
C TRP A 22 -11.57 3.30 -2.63
N LEU A 23 -11.37 2.60 -3.75
CA LEU A 23 -12.42 2.32 -4.72
C LEU A 23 -12.66 0.81 -4.78
N PRO A 24 -13.85 0.33 -4.43
CA PRO A 24 -14.13 -1.10 -4.49
C PRO A 24 -14.14 -1.57 -5.94
N SER A 25 -13.59 -2.75 -6.18
CA SER A 25 -13.66 -3.38 -7.48
C SER A 25 -15.05 -3.97 -7.71
N THR A 26 -15.54 -3.85 -8.93
CA THR A 26 -16.80 -4.47 -9.38
C THR A 26 -16.55 -5.85 -10.00
N GLY A 27 -15.33 -6.36 -9.96
CA GLY A 27 -14.99 -7.63 -10.58
C GLY A 27 -15.65 -8.83 -9.93
N ASN A 28 -15.95 -9.86 -10.72
CA ASN A 28 -16.58 -11.09 -10.28
C ASN A 28 -15.57 -12.08 -9.68
N GLY A 29 -14.47 -11.60 -9.14
CA GLY A 29 -13.45 -12.45 -8.58
C GLY A 29 -13.82 -13.03 -7.22
N LEU A 30 -13.21 -14.16 -6.89
CA LEU A 30 -13.36 -14.80 -5.58
C LEU A 30 -12.74 -14.00 -4.45
N ALA A 31 -11.87 -13.06 -4.76
CA ALA A 31 -11.29 -12.15 -3.78
C ALA A 31 -11.70 -10.71 -4.15
N PRO A 32 -12.48 -10.03 -3.30
CA PRO A 32 -12.74 -8.62 -3.53
C PRO A 32 -11.43 -7.85 -3.35
N TYR A 33 -11.03 -7.16 -4.38
CA TYR A 33 -9.90 -6.24 -4.30
C TYR A 33 -10.38 -4.82 -4.55
N ALA A 34 -9.71 -3.89 -3.95
CA ALA A 34 -9.99 -2.48 -4.11
C ALA A 34 -8.84 -1.81 -4.85
N HIS A 35 -9.16 -0.76 -5.55
CA HIS A 35 -8.17 0.14 -6.12
C HIS A 35 -7.85 1.21 -5.09
N LEU A 36 -6.59 1.37 -4.75
CA LEU A 36 -6.13 2.34 -3.78
C LEU A 36 -5.35 3.43 -4.50
N ILE A 37 -5.71 4.68 -4.23
CA ILE A 37 -4.99 5.84 -4.72
C ILE A 37 -4.57 6.65 -3.51
N LEU A 38 -3.26 6.85 -3.35
CA LEU A 38 -2.69 7.66 -2.29
C LEU A 38 -2.19 8.96 -2.89
N MET A 39 -2.83 10.06 -2.51
CA MET A 39 -2.39 11.39 -2.93
C MET A 39 -1.76 12.09 -1.72
N THR A 40 -0.46 12.20 -1.76
CA THR A 40 0.32 12.83 -0.71
C THR A 40 0.86 14.18 -1.19
N PHE A 41 1.09 15.09 -0.25
CA PHE A 41 1.52 16.44 -0.59
C PHE A 41 2.86 16.73 0.09
N THR A 42 3.80 17.25 -0.67
CA THR A 42 5.08 17.70 -0.11
C THR A 42 4.86 18.92 0.80
N ARG A 43 5.87 19.27 1.58
CA ARG A 43 5.82 20.47 2.44
C ARG A 43 5.54 21.76 1.65
N GLU A 44 5.90 21.76 0.37
CA GLU A 44 5.64 22.90 -0.53
C GLU A 44 4.24 22.81 -1.16
N GLY A 45 3.45 21.79 -0.81
CA GLY A 45 2.10 21.61 -1.35
C GLY A 45 2.04 20.91 -2.71
N ARG A 46 3.13 20.31 -3.17
CA ARG A 46 3.16 19.58 -4.44
C ARG A 46 2.52 18.21 -4.27
N PRO A 47 1.53 17.84 -5.09
CA PRO A 47 0.90 16.53 -5.01
C PRO A 47 1.76 15.43 -5.62
N CYS A 48 1.79 14.28 -4.92
CA CYS A 48 2.34 13.04 -5.42
C CYS A 48 1.24 11.98 -5.39
N VAL A 49 1.10 11.22 -6.45
CA VAL A 49 0.09 10.17 -6.58
C VAL A 49 0.78 8.83 -6.63
N PHE A 50 0.36 7.92 -5.77
CA PHE A 50 0.83 6.54 -5.74
C PHE A 50 -0.37 5.62 -5.89
N GLU A 51 -0.30 4.72 -6.87
CA GLU A 51 -1.31 3.70 -7.13
C GLU A 51 -0.69 2.32 -6.93
N PRO A 52 -0.65 1.82 -5.69
CA PRO A 52 -0.17 0.47 -5.44
C PRO A 52 -1.17 -0.56 -5.98
N ARG A 53 -0.70 -1.76 -6.28
CA ARG A 53 -1.50 -2.77 -6.98
C ARG A 53 -1.76 -4.02 -6.15
N GLY A 54 -1.81 -3.88 -4.85
CA GLY A 54 -2.11 -4.99 -3.96
C GLY A 54 -3.60 -5.13 -3.66
N PHE A 55 -3.88 -5.93 -2.65
CA PHE A 55 -5.22 -6.13 -2.13
C PHE A 55 -5.38 -5.34 -0.83
N TYR A 56 -6.43 -4.54 -0.76
CA TYR A 56 -6.63 -3.61 0.36
C TYR A 56 -8.03 -3.74 0.91
N THR A 57 -8.14 -3.61 2.23
CA THR A 57 -9.42 -3.59 2.91
C THR A 57 -9.62 -2.25 3.60
N ALA A 58 -10.87 -1.82 3.68
CA ALA A 58 -11.23 -0.58 4.32
C ALA A 58 -12.37 -0.78 5.32
N SER A 59 -12.32 -0.01 6.38
CA SER A 59 -13.35 0.08 7.40
C SER A 59 -13.94 1.49 7.39
N LYS A 60 -14.83 1.78 8.34
CA LYS A 60 -15.37 3.13 8.48
C LYS A 60 -14.31 4.17 8.83
N THR A 61 -13.20 3.75 9.43
CA THR A 61 -12.18 4.65 9.96
C THR A 61 -10.94 4.77 9.10
N GLY A 62 -10.79 3.93 8.08
CA GLY A 62 -9.62 4.01 7.22
C GLY A 62 -9.35 2.73 6.44
N VAL A 63 -8.23 2.71 5.76
CA VAL A 63 -7.72 1.54 5.05
C VAL A 63 -6.87 0.73 6.02
N ASP A 64 -7.21 -0.55 6.19
CA ASP A 64 -6.58 -1.42 7.19
C ASP A 64 -5.11 -1.69 6.91
N ASP A 65 -4.71 -1.56 5.64
CA ASP A 65 -3.34 -1.82 5.20
C ASP A 65 -2.41 -0.61 5.38
N LEU A 66 -2.96 0.54 5.78
CA LEU A 66 -2.18 1.69 6.19
C LEU A 66 -1.95 1.61 7.70
N LEU A 67 -0.69 1.44 8.08
CA LEU A 67 -0.31 1.09 9.43
C LEU A 67 0.69 2.09 10.00
N ASP A 68 0.66 2.26 11.32
CA ASP A 68 1.71 2.96 12.04
C ASP A 68 2.44 1.94 12.91
N LEU A 69 3.36 1.21 12.29
CA LEU A 69 4.03 0.08 12.92
C LEU A 69 4.99 0.50 14.04
N GLN A 70 5.45 1.75 14.02
CA GLN A 70 6.39 2.27 15.01
C GLN A 70 5.72 3.14 16.07
N GLY A 71 4.42 3.42 15.92
CA GLY A 71 3.68 4.24 16.85
C GLY A 71 4.10 5.72 16.90
N ASN A 72 4.69 6.22 15.82
CA ASN A 72 5.22 7.58 15.75
C ASN A 72 4.46 8.50 14.80
N GLY A 73 3.35 8.01 14.22
CA GLY A 73 2.54 8.77 13.27
C GLY A 73 3.03 8.72 11.83
N HIS A 74 4.17 8.11 11.56
CA HIS A 74 4.63 7.84 10.20
C HIS A 74 3.99 6.56 9.70
N THR A 75 3.29 6.65 8.57
CA THR A 75 2.48 5.56 8.04
C THR A 75 3.28 4.66 7.12
N GLN A 76 3.02 3.36 7.21
CA GLN A 76 3.48 2.37 6.27
C GLN A 76 2.28 1.76 5.54
N LEU A 77 2.49 1.36 4.29
CA LEU A 77 1.51 0.61 3.52
C LEU A 77 1.98 -0.83 3.37
N LEU A 78 1.13 -1.75 3.77
CA LEU A 78 1.34 -3.18 3.53
C LEU A 78 0.66 -3.53 2.21
N ASP A 79 1.46 -3.91 1.22
CA ASP A 79 1.02 -4.21 -0.13
C ASP A 79 1.19 -5.70 -0.41
N MET A 80 0.08 -6.37 -0.73
CA MET A 80 0.10 -7.80 -1.00
C MET A 80 -0.35 -8.07 -2.42
N GLN A 81 0.51 -8.70 -3.21
CA GLN A 81 0.21 -9.08 -4.58
C GLN A 81 0.31 -10.59 -4.75
N PHE A 82 -0.63 -11.16 -5.48
CA PHE A 82 -0.62 -12.58 -5.82
C PHE A 82 0.11 -12.79 -7.14
N ASN A 83 1.04 -13.73 -7.15
CA ASN A 83 1.80 -14.03 -8.35
C ASN A 83 2.14 -15.53 -8.39
N SER A 84 1.59 -16.24 -9.37
CA SER A 84 1.97 -17.61 -9.69
C SER A 84 1.96 -18.59 -8.49
N GLY A 85 0.92 -18.54 -7.68
CA GLY A 85 0.74 -19.47 -6.57
C GLY A 85 1.31 -19.05 -5.24
N TYR A 86 1.84 -17.84 -5.13
CA TYR A 86 2.33 -17.28 -3.88
C TYR A 86 2.00 -15.81 -3.76
N TRP A 87 2.14 -15.28 -2.57
CA TRP A 87 1.94 -13.86 -2.28
C TRP A 87 3.28 -13.17 -2.12
N ILE A 88 3.37 -11.96 -2.67
CA ILE A 88 4.48 -11.06 -2.42
C ILE A 88 3.96 -9.96 -1.51
N THR A 89 4.50 -9.87 -0.32
CA THR A 89 4.16 -8.84 0.63
C THR A 89 5.27 -7.80 0.66
N SER A 90 4.94 -6.59 0.26
CA SER A 90 5.85 -5.46 0.26
C SER A 90 5.42 -4.46 1.32
N LEU A 91 6.39 -3.76 1.89
CA LEU A 91 6.14 -2.67 2.81
C LEU A 91 6.64 -1.39 2.17
N TYR A 92 5.79 -0.37 2.16
CA TYR A 92 6.16 0.97 1.71
C TYR A 92 6.10 1.92 2.88
N GLN A 93 7.02 2.86 2.91
CA GLN A 93 6.98 3.98 3.85
C GLN A 93 6.95 5.28 3.07
N VAL A 94 6.31 6.30 3.64
CA VAL A 94 6.17 7.60 3.01
C VAL A 94 7.08 8.61 3.72
N LYS A 95 7.82 9.37 2.92
CA LYS A 95 8.67 10.45 3.41
C LYS A 95 8.54 11.64 2.47
N ASP A 96 8.12 12.76 3.02
CA ASP A 96 7.84 14.00 2.28
C ASP A 96 7.08 13.71 0.98
N ALA A 97 5.92 13.08 1.14
CA ALA A 97 4.95 12.71 0.10
C ALA A 97 5.38 11.57 -0.84
N LYS A 98 6.59 11.09 -0.77
CA LYS A 98 7.10 10.02 -1.65
C LYS A 98 7.07 8.67 -0.95
N TRP A 99 6.52 7.69 -1.62
CA TRP A 99 6.44 6.32 -1.15
C TRP A 99 7.67 5.55 -1.60
N GLN A 100 8.31 4.87 -0.66
CA GLN A 100 9.51 4.08 -0.90
C GLN A 100 9.31 2.67 -0.40
N ARG A 101 9.65 1.69 -1.25
CA ARG A 101 9.62 0.30 -0.84
C ARG A 101 10.76 0.03 0.14
N VAL A 102 10.42 -0.66 1.21
CA VAL A 102 11.42 -1.13 2.18
C VAL A 102 12.13 -2.35 1.60
N HIS A 103 13.45 -2.32 1.57
CA HIS A 103 14.30 -3.45 1.21
C HIS A 103 15.07 -3.88 2.44
N GLY A 104 14.76 -5.09 2.94
CA GLY A 104 15.41 -5.64 4.11
C GLY A 104 14.52 -5.64 5.34
N TRP A 105 15.14 -5.62 6.49
CA TRP A 105 14.43 -5.77 7.77
C TRP A 105 13.70 -4.50 8.18
N PHE A 106 12.44 -4.68 8.56
CA PHE A 106 11.65 -3.66 9.22
C PHE A 106 10.92 -4.35 10.38
N GLY A 107 11.32 -4.03 11.61
CA GLY A 107 10.86 -4.80 12.77
C GLY A 107 11.35 -6.25 12.71
N LYS A 108 10.43 -7.20 12.75
CA LYS A 108 10.74 -8.63 12.79
C LYS A 108 10.70 -9.33 11.44
N LEU A 109 10.39 -8.60 10.37
CA LEU A 109 10.24 -9.18 9.05
C LEU A 109 11.16 -8.50 8.04
N SER A 110 11.63 -9.28 7.08
CA SER A 110 12.39 -8.77 5.93
C SER A 110 11.46 -8.62 4.73
N TYR A 111 11.52 -7.47 4.07
CA TYR A 111 10.65 -7.15 2.94
C TYR A 111 11.43 -7.01 1.65
N PRO A 112 10.82 -7.31 0.49
CA PRO A 112 9.54 -7.98 0.32
C PRO A 112 9.59 -9.44 0.78
N ALA A 113 8.48 -9.95 1.30
CA ALA A 113 8.38 -11.31 1.80
C ALA A 113 7.55 -12.15 0.83
N LEU A 114 8.06 -13.34 0.51
CA LEU A 114 7.32 -14.32 -0.28
C LEU A 114 6.63 -15.29 0.67
N THR A 115 5.32 -15.46 0.49
CA THR A 115 4.53 -16.30 1.35
C THR A 115 3.61 -17.18 0.52
N ARG A 116 3.34 -18.39 1.00
CA ARG A 116 2.31 -19.22 0.41
C ARG A 116 0.95 -18.75 0.90
N PHE A 117 -0.02 -18.81 -0.01
CA PHE A 117 -1.40 -18.61 0.37
C PHE A 117 -1.83 -19.81 1.23
N THR A 118 -2.04 -19.56 2.51
CA THR A 118 -2.74 -20.50 3.38
C THR A 118 -4.15 -19.97 3.59
N TYR A 119 -5.12 -20.69 3.06
CA TYR A 119 -6.50 -20.41 3.34
C TYR A 119 -6.76 -20.77 4.81
N THR A 120 -6.70 -19.78 5.66
CA THR A 120 -7.17 -19.94 7.03
C THR A 120 -8.54 -19.29 7.16
N PRO A 121 -9.50 -19.94 7.84
CA PRO A 121 -10.83 -19.38 8.00
C PRO A 121 -10.86 -17.98 8.64
N ASN A 122 -9.81 -17.62 9.34
CA ASN A 122 -9.70 -16.34 10.05
C ASN A 122 -8.89 -15.29 9.31
N ARG A 123 -8.46 -15.54 8.07
CA ARG A 123 -7.63 -14.63 7.28
C ARG A 123 -6.40 -14.07 8.02
N LYS A 124 -5.96 -14.76 9.05
CA LYS A 124 -4.68 -14.44 9.66
C LYS A 124 -3.61 -14.97 8.74
N LEU A 125 -2.99 -14.07 8.01
CA LEU A 125 -1.82 -14.38 7.21
C LEU A 125 -0.69 -14.77 8.14
N VAL A 126 -0.47 -16.07 8.25
CA VAL A 126 0.79 -16.56 8.77
C VAL A 126 1.78 -16.45 7.64
N LEU A 127 2.57 -15.38 7.66
CA LEU A 127 3.60 -15.15 6.66
C LEU A 127 4.71 -16.17 6.84
N LYS A 128 4.66 -17.28 6.08
CA LYS A 128 5.75 -18.25 6.03
C LYS A 128 6.61 -17.96 4.82
N PRO A 129 7.85 -17.53 4.98
CA PRO A 129 8.73 -17.31 3.84
C PRO A 129 8.89 -18.56 3.01
N ILE A 130 8.96 -18.42 1.71
CA ILE A 130 9.22 -19.52 0.79
C ILE A 130 10.73 -19.70 0.70
N ALA A 131 11.20 -20.89 1.06
CA ALA A 131 12.62 -21.20 1.03
C ALA A 131 13.14 -21.26 -0.42
N GLY A 132 14.38 -20.84 -0.62
CA GLY A 132 15.08 -20.96 -1.90
C GLY A 132 14.75 -19.89 -2.93
N ARG A 133 13.95 -18.89 -2.59
CA ARG A 133 13.57 -17.82 -3.50
C ARG A 133 14.00 -16.46 -2.94
N ASP A 134 14.63 -15.64 -3.79
CA ASP A 134 15.06 -14.30 -3.40
C ASP A 134 13.95 -13.29 -3.73
N PRO A 135 13.27 -12.72 -2.72
CA PRO A 135 12.19 -11.76 -2.96
C PRO A 135 12.68 -10.45 -3.59
N GLN A 136 13.95 -10.12 -3.51
CA GLN A 136 14.49 -8.89 -4.10
C GLN A 136 14.54 -8.93 -5.63
N THR A 137 14.45 -10.12 -6.22
CA THR A 137 14.43 -10.29 -7.67
C THR A 137 13.04 -10.17 -8.29
N GLU A 138 12.00 -10.09 -7.47
CA GLU A 138 10.63 -10.01 -7.98
C GLU A 138 10.31 -8.61 -8.50
N ASP A 139 9.74 -8.57 -9.69
CA ASP A 139 9.26 -7.33 -10.31
C ASP A 139 7.84 -7.05 -9.82
N LEU A 140 7.69 -6.02 -9.01
CA LEU A 140 6.43 -5.64 -8.41
C LEU A 140 5.87 -4.39 -9.09
N ALA A 141 4.71 -4.56 -9.73
CA ALA A 141 4.06 -3.46 -10.42
C ALA A 141 3.63 -2.38 -9.42
N GLN A 142 4.03 -1.17 -9.70
CA GLN A 142 3.64 0.02 -8.94
C GLN A 142 3.75 1.25 -9.82
N THR A 143 2.94 2.27 -9.51
CA THR A 143 2.98 3.55 -10.21
C THR A 143 3.03 4.67 -9.18
N GLN A 144 4.04 5.52 -9.29
CA GLN A 144 4.16 6.71 -8.46
C GLN A 144 4.62 7.88 -9.30
N ARG A 145 3.99 9.02 -9.10
CA ARG A 145 4.30 10.23 -9.84
C ARG A 145 4.05 11.46 -8.97
N CYS A 146 5.02 12.35 -8.88
CA CYS A 146 4.83 13.68 -8.30
C CYS A 146 4.62 14.69 -9.42
N LEU A 147 3.64 15.56 -9.24
CA LEU A 147 3.34 16.60 -10.21
C LEU A 147 4.29 17.77 -10.04
N ILE A 148 4.73 18.32 -11.16
CA ILE A 148 5.57 19.50 -11.22
C ILE A 148 4.66 20.72 -11.31
N LYS A 149 5.10 21.87 -10.81
CA LYS A 149 4.35 23.11 -10.90
C LYS A 149 3.99 23.40 -12.37
N GLY A 150 2.68 23.55 -12.63
CA GLY A 150 2.16 23.76 -13.98
C GLY A 150 1.57 22.52 -14.64
N ASP A 151 1.77 21.33 -14.07
CA ASP A 151 1.09 20.13 -14.56
C ASP A 151 -0.41 20.21 -14.25
N VAL A 152 -1.20 19.77 -15.20
CA VAL A 152 -2.64 19.66 -15.01
C VAL A 152 -2.98 18.21 -14.66
N LEU A 153 -3.76 18.04 -13.59
CA LEU A 153 -4.36 16.72 -13.29
C LEU A 153 -5.46 16.47 -14.31
N GLU A 154 -5.15 15.66 -15.32
CA GLU A 154 -6.18 15.10 -16.18
C GLU A 154 -6.85 13.96 -15.42
N GLY A 155 -8.10 14.17 -15.10
CA GLY A 155 -8.90 13.22 -14.35
C GLY A 155 -9.27 11.96 -15.10
#